data_c1fa717b40d0b12d2dba918c20d0c394
#
_entry.id   c1fa717b40d0b12d2dba918c20d0c394
#
_cell.length_a   1.000
_cell.length_b   1.000
_cell.length_c   1.000
_cell.angle_alpha   90.00
_cell.angle_beta   90.00
_cell.angle_gamma   90.00
#
_symmetry.space_group_name_H-M   'P 1'
#
loop_
_entity.id
_entity.type
_entity.pdbx_description
1 polymer ?
#
loop_
_entity_poly.entity_id
_entity_poly.type
_entity_poly.pdbx_seq_one_letter_code
_entity_poly.pdbx_strand_id
1 'polypeptide(L)'
;MNLEQAKTFVLRHFEEFVNQQDLTAADRNFSADYQEHGSDAPPGSAPGPDGPKQYLASAFKRFPDIHVTIEDIIAEGDKVVVRNTWRATDSQTGKKIQFAGIVIWRIAGGKLAERWAYLQPPSPVE
;
A
#
# COMPACT_ATOMS: atom_id res chain seq x y z
N MET A 1 -20.15 -3.21 -0.92
CA MET A 1 -19.53 -3.55 0.39
C MET A 1 -20.10 -2.65 1.47
N ASN A 2 -20.42 -3.20 2.63
CA ASN A 2 -20.66 -2.38 3.81
C ASN A 2 -19.30 -1.91 4.39
N LEU A 3 -19.35 -1.02 5.41
CA LEU A 3 -18.13 -0.42 5.96
C LEU A 3 -17.19 -1.48 6.59
N GLU A 4 -17.73 -2.48 7.26
CA GLU A 4 -16.93 -3.55 7.86
C GLU A 4 -16.26 -4.42 6.78
N GLN A 5 -16.97 -4.73 5.72
CA GLN A 5 -16.40 -5.48 4.58
C GLN A 5 -15.32 -4.67 3.88
N ALA A 6 -15.50 -3.37 3.73
CA ALA A 6 -14.51 -2.48 3.13
C ALA A 6 -13.20 -2.45 3.96
N LYS A 7 -13.31 -2.34 5.28
CA LYS A 7 -12.15 -2.40 6.17
C LYS A 7 -11.44 -3.74 6.09
N THR A 8 -12.17 -4.84 6.13
CA THR A 8 -11.61 -6.19 6.02
C THR A 8 -10.88 -6.38 4.68
N PHE A 9 -11.47 -5.89 3.59
CA PHE A 9 -10.87 -5.95 2.26
C PHE A 9 -9.53 -5.22 2.21
N VAL A 10 -9.46 -4.01 2.77
CA VAL A 10 -8.23 -3.22 2.79
C VAL A 10 -7.15 -3.86 3.67
N LEU A 11 -7.52 -4.35 4.86
CA LEU A 11 -6.59 -5.06 5.74
C LEU A 11 -5.99 -6.28 5.04
N ARG A 12 -6.84 -7.09 4.40
CA ARG A 12 -6.39 -8.27 3.67
C ARG A 12 -5.49 -7.90 2.49
N HIS A 13 -5.81 -6.79 1.81
CA HIS A 13 -4.97 -6.31 0.70
C HIS A 13 -3.55 -6.00 1.17
N PHE A 14 -3.38 -5.26 2.25
CA PHE A 14 -2.05 -4.97 2.80
C PHE A 14 -1.31 -6.25 3.20
N GLU A 15 -2.01 -7.18 3.84
CA GLU A 15 -1.40 -8.44 4.27
C GLU A 15 -0.93 -9.28 3.09
N GLU A 16 -1.79 -9.49 2.09
CA GLU A 16 -1.45 -10.31 0.94
C GLU A 16 -0.43 -9.64 0.03
N PHE A 17 -0.69 -8.39 -0.37
CA PHE A 17 0.11 -7.69 -1.37
C PHE A 17 1.48 -7.28 -0.84
N VAL A 18 1.56 -6.81 0.40
CA VAL A 18 2.80 -6.30 0.99
C VAL A 18 3.47 -7.36 1.86
N ASN A 19 2.82 -7.82 2.93
CA ASN A 19 3.46 -8.67 3.92
C ASN A 19 3.76 -10.07 3.39
N GLN A 20 2.87 -10.64 2.59
CA GLN A 20 3.09 -11.93 1.93
C GLN A 20 3.78 -11.81 0.58
N GLN A 21 4.00 -10.58 0.10
CA GLN A 21 4.64 -10.29 -1.18
C GLN A 21 3.94 -10.98 -2.37
N ASP A 22 2.62 -11.09 -2.30
CA ASP A 22 1.82 -11.68 -3.37
C ASP A 22 1.44 -10.61 -4.39
N LEU A 23 2.25 -10.45 -5.42
CA LEU A 23 2.02 -9.45 -6.46
C LEU A 23 0.73 -9.70 -7.24
N THR A 24 0.22 -10.94 -7.27
CA THR A 24 -1.06 -11.25 -7.94
C THR A 24 -2.25 -10.63 -7.23
N ALA A 25 -2.10 -10.24 -5.97
CA ALA A 25 -3.14 -9.50 -5.25
C ALA A 25 -3.50 -8.18 -5.96
N ALA A 26 -2.54 -7.58 -6.67
CA ALA A 26 -2.80 -6.38 -7.45
C ALA A 26 -3.87 -6.62 -8.53
N ASP A 27 -3.81 -7.76 -9.21
CA ASP A 27 -4.76 -8.09 -10.27
C ASP A 27 -6.18 -8.32 -9.73
N ARG A 28 -6.29 -8.79 -8.49
CA ARG A 28 -7.58 -9.04 -7.85
C ARG A 28 -8.19 -7.79 -7.22
N ASN A 29 -7.35 -6.92 -6.68
CA ASN A 29 -7.79 -5.87 -5.76
C ASN A 29 -7.84 -4.48 -6.40
N PHE A 30 -6.98 -4.16 -7.37
CA PHE A 30 -7.04 -2.86 -8.04
C PHE A 30 -8.00 -2.88 -9.21
N SER A 31 -8.75 -1.78 -9.38
CA SER A 31 -9.60 -1.63 -10.57
C SER A 31 -8.75 -1.39 -11.82
N ALA A 32 -9.31 -1.70 -12.99
CA ALA A 32 -8.61 -1.49 -14.27
C ALA A 32 -8.30 -0.01 -14.52
N ASP A 33 -9.13 0.89 -13.99
CA ASP A 33 -8.99 2.35 -14.13
C ASP A 33 -8.43 3.01 -12.85
N TYR A 34 -7.69 2.25 -12.04
CA TYR A 34 -7.09 2.72 -10.79
C TYR A 34 -6.25 3.98 -11.00
N GLN A 35 -6.43 4.96 -10.09
CA GLN A 35 -5.73 6.23 -10.10
C GLN A 35 -4.85 6.38 -8.86
N GLU A 36 -3.57 6.69 -9.06
CA GLU A 36 -2.59 6.86 -7.99
C GLU A 36 -2.30 8.35 -7.76
N HIS A 37 -2.50 8.82 -6.53
CA HIS A 37 -2.18 10.20 -6.13
C HIS A 37 -1.17 10.25 -4.98
N GLY A 38 -0.55 9.11 -4.64
CA GLY A 38 0.43 9.06 -3.56
C GLY A 38 1.73 9.75 -3.94
N SER A 39 2.29 10.55 -3.02
CA SER A 39 3.58 11.20 -3.22
C SER A 39 4.75 10.22 -3.28
N ASP A 40 4.55 9.00 -2.82
CA ASP A 40 5.52 7.91 -2.85
C ASP A 40 5.56 7.17 -4.18
N ALA A 41 4.60 7.42 -5.06
CA ALA A 41 4.56 6.75 -6.36
C ALA A 41 5.58 7.37 -7.32
N PRO A 42 6.36 6.55 -8.05
CA PRO A 42 7.32 7.09 -9.01
C PRO A 42 6.63 7.82 -10.15
N PRO A 43 7.23 8.91 -10.69
CA PRO A 43 6.72 9.53 -11.90
C PRO A 43 6.69 8.54 -13.07
N GLY A 44 5.65 8.61 -13.89
CA GLY A 44 5.54 7.75 -15.07
C GLY A 44 5.13 6.31 -14.75
N SER A 45 4.55 6.06 -13.57
CA SER A 45 4.00 4.76 -13.22
C SER A 45 2.96 4.31 -14.25
N ALA A 46 2.93 3.01 -14.55
CA ALA A 46 1.95 2.43 -15.45
C ALA A 46 0.52 2.64 -14.90
N PRO A 47 -0.49 2.80 -15.77
CA PRO A 47 -1.87 2.93 -15.33
C PRO A 47 -2.41 1.60 -14.79
N GLY A 48 -3.49 1.69 -14.00
CA GLY A 48 -4.18 0.52 -13.46
C GLY A 48 -3.33 -0.30 -12.49
N PRO A 49 -3.59 -1.61 -12.37
CA PRO A 49 -2.89 -2.49 -11.42
C PRO A 49 -1.38 -2.63 -11.65
N ASP A 50 -0.92 -2.40 -12.87
CA ASP A 50 0.50 -2.58 -13.23
C ASP A 50 1.42 -1.59 -12.51
N GLY A 51 0.95 -0.36 -12.24
CA GLY A 51 1.73 0.64 -11.53
C GLY A 51 2.14 0.18 -10.14
N PRO A 52 1.17 -0.10 -9.24
CA PRO A 52 1.48 -0.65 -7.91
C PRO A 52 2.26 -1.96 -7.95
N LYS A 53 1.96 -2.83 -8.90
CA LYS A 53 2.63 -4.12 -9.03
C LYS A 53 4.12 -3.94 -9.33
N GLN A 54 4.47 -3.06 -10.28
CA GLN A 54 5.86 -2.75 -10.62
C GLN A 54 6.57 -2.05 -9.47
N TYR A 55 5.90 -1.13 -8.80
CA TYR A 55 6.45 -0.41 -7.66
C TYR A 55 6.81 -1.36 -6.52
N LEU A 56 5.90 -2.25 -6.13
CA LEU A 56 6.14 -3.20 -5.05
C LEU A 56 7.17 -4.27 -5.46
N ALA A 57 7.19 -4.70 -6.72
CA ALA A 57 8.22 -5.62 -7.19
C ALA A 57 9.61 -5.03 -7.01
N SER A 58 9.80 -3.74 -7.33
CA SER A 58 11.06 -3.04 -7.09
C SER A 58 11.38 -2.89 -5.61
N ALA A 59 10.37 -2.54 -4.80
CA ALA A 59 10.52 -2.39 -3.35
C ALA A 59 10.96 -3.70 -2.69
N PHE A 60 10.43 -4.83 -3.11
CA PHE A 60 10.79 -6.13 -2.54
C PHE A 60 12.24 -6.53 -2.84
N LYS A 61 12.81 -6.06 -3.94
CA LYS A 61 14.24 -6.30 -4.24
C LYS A 61 15.15 -5.53 -3.30
N ARG A 62 14.82 -4.28 -3.02
CA ARG A 62 15.61 -3.43 -2.13
C ARG A 62 15.33 -3.71 -0.65
N PHE A 63 14.09 -4.02 -0.32
CA PHE A 63 13.60 -4.23 1.03
C PHE A 63 12.93 -5.60 1.14
N PRO A 64 13.68 -6.71 1.09
CA PRO A 64 13.10 -8.06 1.02
C PRO A 64 12.29 -8.45 2.27
N ASP A 65 12.51 -7.78 3.40
CA ASP A 65 11.80 -8.00 4.66
C ASP A 65 10.74 -6.93 4.96
N ILE A 66 10.33 -6.14 3.96
CA ILE A 66 9.37 -5.05 4.18
C ILE A 66 8.08 -5.58 4.82
N HIS A 67 7.61 -4.86 5.83
CA HIS A 67 6.41 -5.20 6.57
C HIS A 67 5.63 -3.97 6.90
N VAL A 68 4.31 -4.02 6.70
CA VAL A 68 3.40 -2.94 7.07
C VAL A 68 2.50 -3.40 8.21
N THR A 69 2.36 -2.52 9.21
CA THR A 69 1.41 -2.69 10.31
C THR A 69 0.34 -1.62 10.19
N ILE A 70 -0.93 -2.03 10.21
CA ILE A 70 -2.05 -1.10 10.21
C ILE A 70 -2.40 -0.77 11.66
N GLU A 71 -2.17 0.48 12.05
CA GLU A 71 -2.40 0.95 13.42
C GLU A 71 -3.87 1.33 13.65
N ASP A 72 -4.49 2.01 12.69
CA ASP A 72 -5.89 2.40 12.72
C ASP A 72 -6.51 2.21 11.34
N ILE A 73 -7.79 1.90 11.31
CA ILE A 73 -8.56 1.84 10.07
C ILE A 73 -9.96 2.42 10.30
N ILE A 74 -10.36 3.32 9.41
CA ILE A 74 -11.64 4.04 9.48
C ILE A 74 -12.27 3.97 8.10
N ALA A 75 -13.58 3.71 8.04
CA ALA A 75 -14.30 3.69 6.78
C ALA A 75 -15.55 4.55 6.87
N GLU A 76 -15.79 5.33 5.81
CA GLU A 76 -17.01 6.13 5.64
C GLU A 76 -17.29 6.31 4.17
N GLY A 77 -18.55 6.14 3.77
CA GLY A 77 -18.92 6.22 2.36
C GLY A 77 -18.19 5.18 1.54
N ASP A 78 -17.53 5.61 0.47
CA ASP A 78 -16.72 4.75 -0.39
C ASP A 78 -15.23 4.80 -0.04
N LYS A 79 -14.85 5.41 1.09
CA LYS A 79 -13.44 5.60 1.45
C LYS A 79 -13.05 4.82 2.69
N VAL A 80 -11.81 4.33 2.66
CA VAL A 80 -11.17 3.68 3.80
C VAL A 80 -9.86 4.40 4.07
N VAL A 81 -9.67 4.82 5.33
CA VAL A 81 -8.46 5.53 5.77
C VAL A 81 -7.68 4.61 6.69
N VAL A 82 -6.38 4.46 6.43
CA VAL A 82 -5.48 3.66 7.27
C VAL A 82 -4.33 4.52 7.76
N ARG A 83 -3.98 4.36 9.04
CA ARG A 83 -2.73 4.87 9.60
C ARG A 83 -1.80 3.67 9.72
N ASN A 84 -0.63 3.75 9.10
CA ASN A 84 0.26 2.61 8.96
C ASN A 84 1.70 2.92 9.36
N THR A 85 2.42 1.87 9.74
CA THR A 85 3.85 1.91 10.03
C THR A 85 4.54 0.86 9.16
N TRP A 86 5.58 1.28 8.45
CA TRP A 86 6.37 0.44 7.57
C TRP A 86 7.76 0.23 8.16
N ARG A 87 8.24 -1.02 8.13
CA ARG A 87 9.60 -1.37 8.56
C ARG A 87 10.26 -2.23 7.51
N ALA A 88 11.57 -2.01 7.33
CA ALA A 88 12.34 -2.75 6.35
C ALA A 88 13.82 -2.67 6.67
N THR A 89 14.60 -3.60 6.09
CA THR A 89 16.05 -3.51 6.04
C THR A 89 16.46 -3.18 4.61
N ASP A 90 17.19 -2.08 4.43
CA ASP A 90 17.72 -1.69 3.14
C ASP A 90 18.85 -2.65 2.76
N SER A 91 18.66 -3.45 1.71
CA SER A 91 19.65 -4.44 1.28
C SER A 91 20.93 -3.81 0.71
N GLN A 92 20.87 -2.53 0.30
CA GLN A 92 22.04 -1.81 -0.21
C GLN A 92 22.94 -1.28 0.90
N THR A 93 22.39 -0.95 2.07
CA THR A 93 23.12 -0.36 3.19
C THR A 93 23.20 -1.24 4.41
N GLY A 94 22.34 -2.26 4.51
CA GLY A 94 22.17 -3.11 5.70
C GLY A 94 21.47 -2.41 6.87
N LYS A 95 21.00 -1.18 6.67
CA LYS A 95 20.36 -0.40 7.75
C LYS A 95 18.88 -0.71 7.84
N LYS A 96 18.38 -0.79 9.08
CA LYS A 96 16.96 -0.88 9.34
C LYS A 96 16.34 0.52 9.28
N ILE A 97 15.23 0.63 8.57
CA ILE A 97 14.50 1.88 8.39
C ILE A 97 13.03 1.69 8.79
N GLN A 98 12.39 2.79 9.12
CA GLN A 98 10.94 2.82 9.31
C GLN A 98 10.37 4.14 8.82
N PHE A 99 9.10 4.10 8.45
CA PHE A 99 8.33 5.31 8.15
C PHE A 99 6.85 5.03 8.46
N ALA A 100 6.12 6.09 8.71
CA ALA A 100 4.70 6.01 9.01
C ALA A 100 3.93 6.96 8.10
N GLY A 101 2.64 6.74 7.97
CA GLY A 101 1.82 7.61 7.18
C GLY A 101 0.34 7.27 7.21
N ILE A 102 -0.38 7.97 6.37
CA ILE A 102 -1.82 7.81 6.19
C ILE A 102 -2.09 7.58 4.73
N VAL A 103 -2.89 6.56 4.44
CA VAL A 103 -3.36 6.22 3.10
C VAL A 103 -4.88 6.28 3.10
N ILE A 104 -5.43 6.92 2.08
CA ILE A 104 -6.87 6.96 1.82
C ILE A 104 -7.12 6.18 0.54
N TRP A 105 -8.01 5.20 0.63
CA TRP A 105 -8.47 4.41 -0.50
C TRP A 105 -9.90 4.77 -0.85
N ARG A 106 -10.21 4.93 -2.14
CA ARG A 106 -11.59 4.93 -2.62
C ARG A 106 -11.88 3.55 -3.23
N ILE A 107 -12.99 2.96 -2.83
CA ILE A 107 -13.44 1.66 -3.33
C ILE A 107 -14.60 1.87 -4.29
N ALA A 108 -14.55 1.21 -5.44
CA ALA A 108 -15.62 1.21 -6.41
C ALA A 108 -15.72 -0.18 -7.03
N GLY A 109 -16.96 -0.71 -7.12
CA GLY A 109 -17.19 -2.05 -7.66
C GLY A 109 -16.45 -3.15 -6.91
N GLY A 110 -16.24 -2.99 -5.61
CA GLY A 110 -15.53 -3.96 -4.78
C GLY A 110 -14.03 -3.98 -5.01
N LYS A 111 -13.45 -2.94 -5.61
CA LYS A 111 -12.02 -2.84 -5.92
C LYS A 111 -11.43 -1.52 -5.48
N LEU A 112 -10.11 -1.48 -5.32
CA LEU A 112 -9.36 -0.26 -5.04
C LEU A 112 -9.30 0.58 -6.31
N ALA A 113 -9.98 1.73 -6.31
CA ALA A 113 -10.13 2.56 -7.50
C ALA A 113 -9.23 3.79 -7.48
N GLU A 114 -8.84 4.27 -6.29
CA GLU A 114 -8.07 5.49 -6.15
C GLU A 114 -7.35 5.52 -4.81
N ARG A 115 -6.14 6.09 -4.79
CA ARG A 115 -5.30 6.14 -3.59
C ARG A 115 -4.69 7.52 -3.42
N TRP A 116 -4.73 8.03 -2.21
CA TRP A 116 -3.96 9.18 -1.73
C TRP A 116 -3.08 8.71 -0.58
N ALA A 117 -1.81 9.11 -0.56
CA ALA A 117 -0.90 8.72 0.51
C ALA A 117 -0.03 9.90 0.94
N TYR A 118 0.13 10.01 2.24
CA TYR A 118 0.97 11.03 2.89
C TYR A 118 1.87 10.30 3.86
N LEU A 119 3.11 10.05 3.44
CA LEU A 119 4.07 9.24 4.17
C LEU A 119 5.22 10.12 4.66
N GLN A 120 5.68 9.84 5.87
CA GLN A 120 6.89 10.44 6.40
C GLN A 120 8.11 9.94 5.62
N PRO A 121 9.18 10.73 5.51
CA PRO A 121 10.44 10.22 4.98
C PRO A 121 10.96 9.05 5.84
N PRO A 122 11.60 8.04 5.22
CA PRO A 122 12.20 6.96 6.00
C PRO A 122 13.25 7.48 6.98
N SER A 123 13.26 6.90 8.17
CA SER A 123 14.24 7.21 9.20
C SER A 123 14.90 5.93 9.73
N PRO A 124 16.16 6.02 10.22
CA PRO A 124 16.82 4.85 10.79
C PRO A 124 16.10 4.35 12.04
N VAL A 125 16.11 3.04 12.22
CA VAL A 125 15.70 2.38 13.47
C VAL A 125 16.97 2.10 14.26
N GLU A 126 17.03 2.64 15.46
CA GLU A 126 18.16 2.41 16.37
C GLU A 126 18.02 1.08 17.12
#